data_3a6672b087141163675a896db66951d1
#
_entry.id   3a6672b087141163675a896db66951d1
#
_cell.length_a   1.000
_cell.length_b   1.000
_cell.length_c   1.000
_cell.angle_alpha   90.00
_cell.angle_beta   90.00
_cell.angle_gamma   90.00
#
_symmetry.space_group_name_H-M   'P 1'
#
loop_
_entity.id
_entity.type
_entity.pdbx_description
1 polymer ?
#
loop_
_entity_poly.entity_id
_entity_poly.type
_entity_poly.pdbx_seq_one_letter_code
_entity_poly.pdbx_strand_id
1 'polypeptide(L)'
;METRELRYFVAVAEELHFGRAAVRLGIAQPPLSRAIRQLEHRLGVDLLDRDRRGTALTDAGRVLLGEARAALDAVAAAERRTRRAGSPERPLVLATKAGASHELLQRLLDAAASEPGAAPVEVLLCEVGEQAGLLRAGRADVALMHRPFDDLAGFDTEDLCVEGQVALLPAGHPLASRDQLTMAEVRDVPGLPIARWPRLDGSYPDGPGPEVHTQSQLAQLVALGRTLLVIPASSRAWQWPDHVAVPVVDAPDVTTVIAWPSSSRSLAIASLVRSAADLRKTGAVDPDGPRASHDATVAQLRG
;
A
#
# COMPACT_ATOMS: atom_id res chain seq x y z
N MET A 1 -8.21 -25.20 -16.10
CA MET A 1 -8.86 -23.99 -15.55
C MET A 1 -8.47 -22.84 -16.46
N GLU A 2 -9.45 -22.11 -16.99
CA GLU A 2 -9.22 -21.02 -17.95
C GLU A 2 -9.41 -19.64 -17.27
N THR A 3 -8.71 -18.62 -17.75
CA THR A 3 -8.83 -17.24 -17.25
C THR A 3 -10.26 -16.71 -17.27
N ARG A 4 -11.05 -17.13 -18.25
CA ARG A 4 -12.47 -16.78 -18.33
C ARG A 4 -13.28 -17.34 -17.17
N GLU A 5 -13.02 -18.57 -16.78
CA GLU A 5 -13.70 -19.23 -15.65
C GLU A 5 -13.34 -18.57 -14.34
N LEU A 6 -12.06 -18.20 -14.16
CA LEU A 6 -11.61 -17.43 -12.99
C LEU A 6 -12.30 -16.08 -12.90
N ARG A 7 -12.40 -15.32 -14.02
CA ARG A 7 -13.17 -14.06 -14.06
C ARG A 7 -14.62 -14.24 -13.67
N TYR A 8 -15.25 -15.29 -14.15
CA TYR A 8 -16.63 -15.61 -13.82
C TYR A 8 -16.81 -15.93 -12.34
N PHE A 9 -15.92 -16.76 -11.80
CA PHE A 9 -15.95 -17.11 -10.39
C PHE A 9 -15.71 -15.89 -9.49
N VAL A 10 -14.69 -15.07 -9.77
CA VAL A 10 -14.39 -13.84 -9.01
C VAL A 10 -15.59 -12.91 -9.00
N ALA A 11 -16.24 -12.68 -10.15
CA ALA A 11 -17.41 -11.84 -10.22
C ALA A 11 -18.57 -12.36 -9.35
N VAL A 12 -18.84 -13.67 -9.37
CA VAL A 12 -19.89 -14.26 -8.52
C VAL A 12 -19.52 -14.20 -7.04
N ALA A 13 -18.24 -14.46 -6.71
CA ALA A 13 -17.73 -14.44 -5.35
C ALA A 13 -17.78 -13.05 -4.70
N GLU A 14 -17.56 -11.99 -5.49
CA GLU A 14 -17.62 -10.60 -5.01
C GLU A 14 -19.06 -10.08 -4.90
N GLU A 15 -19.91 -10.43 -5.86
CA GLU A 15 -21.31 -9.99 -5.85
C GLU A 15 -22.20 -10.82 -4.91
N LEU A 16 -21.80 -12.05 -4.58
CA LEU A 16 -22.62 -13.06 -3.90
C LEU A 16 -24.03 -13.20 -4.49
N HIS A 17 -24.15 -12.87 -5.81
CA HIS A 17 -25.41 -12.89 -6.52
C HIS A 17 -25.19 -13.07 -8.02
N PHE A 18 -25.62 -14.21 -8.58
CA PHE A 18 -25.42 -14.58 -9.98
C PHE A 18 -25.97 -13.56 -10.98
N GLY A 19 -27.12 -12.96 -10.71
CA GLY A 19 -27.72 -11.93 -11.58
C GLY A 19 -26.88 -10.68 -11.66
N ARG A 20 -26.41 -10.13 -10.52
CA ARG A 20 -25.51 -8.97 -10.50
C ARG A 20 -24.18 -9.26 -11.16
N ALA A 21 -23.59 -10.42 -10.87
CA ALA A 21 -22.35 -10.87 -11.50
C ALA A 21 -22.49 -10.99 -13.04
N ALA A 22 -23.60 -11.52 -13.53
CA ALA A 22 -23.88 -11.63 -14.96
C ALA A 22 -23.98 -10.24 -15.62
N VAL A 23 -24.69 -9.30 -15.00
CA VAL A 23 -24.76 -7.90 -15.45
C VAL A 23 -23.37 -7.27 -15.50
N ARG A 24 -22.58 -7.41 -14.44
CA ARG A 24 -21.20 -6.89 -14.37
C ARG A 24 -20.30 -7.46 -15.47
N LEU A 25 -20.50 -8.72 -15.84
CA LEU A 25 -19.74 -9.42 -16.90
C LEU A 25 -20.29 -9.18 -18.32
N GLY A 26 -21.43 -8.52 -18.46
CA GLY A 26 -22.08 -8.30 -19.76
C GLY A 26 -22.60 -9.58 -20.41
N ILE A 27 -22.99 -10.59 -19.62
CA ILE A 27 -23.50 -11.90 -20.12
C ILE A 27 -24.84 -12.24 -19.47
N ALA A 28 -25.53 -13.23 -20.04
CA ALA A 28 -26.73 -13.80 -19.42
C ALA A 28 -26.38 -14.67 -18.20
N GLN A 29 -27.26 -14.75 -17.20
CA GLN A 29 -27.06 -15.54 -15.99
C GLN A 29 -26.92 -17.07 -16.25
N PRO A 30 -27.68 -17.71 -17.18
CA PRO A 30 -27.60 -19.15 -17.38
C PRO A 30 -26.21 -19.67 -17.80
N PRO A 31 -25.48 -19.04 -18.76
CA PRO A 31 -24.12 -19.46 -19.08
C PRO A 31 -23.14 -19.28 -17.92
N LEU A 32 -23.27 -18.21 -17.12
CA LEU A 32 -22.46 -17.99 -15.92
C LEU A 32 -22.65 -19.12 -14.90
N SER A 33 -23.92 -19.43 -14.58
CA SER A 33 -24.24 -20.50 -13.62
C SER A 33 -23.76 -21.89 -14.09
N ARG A 34 -23.78 -22.16 -15.40
CA ARG A 34 -23.24 -23.40 -15.98
C ARG A 34 -21.71 -23.45 -15.84
N ALA A 35 -21.03 -22.35 -16.16
CA ALA A 35 -19.58 -22.30 -16.07
C ALA A 35 -19.08 -22.52 -14.62
N ILE A 36 -19.75 -21.94 -13.63
CA ILE A 36 -19.40 -22.16 -12.22
C ILE A 36 -19.60 -23.62 -11.83
N ARG A 37 -20.74 -24.23 -12.17
CA ARG A 37 -20.97 -25.66 -11.88
C ARG A 37 -19.96 -26.57 -12.55
N GLN A 38 -19.54 -26.28 -13.80
CA GLN A 38 -18.49 -27.02 -14.48
C GLN A 38 -17.13 -26.87 -13.77
N LEU A 39 -16.82 -25.68 -13.26
CA LEU A 39 -15.62 -25.43 -12.47
C LEU A 39 -15.64 -26.24 -11.17
N GLU A 40 -16.72 -26.19 -10.40
CA GLU A 40 -16.93 -26.98 -9.16
C GLU A 40 -16.79 -28.49 -9.45
N HIS A 41 -17.46 -28.99 -10.47
CA HIS A 41 -17.38 -30.41 -10.88
C HIS A 41 -15.96 -30.85 -11.23
N ARG A 42 -15.20 -30.00 -11.94
CA ARG A 42 -13.81 -30.30 -12.33
C ARG A 42 -12.85 -30.27 -11.15
N LEU A 43 -13.09 -29.37 -10.18
CA LEU A 43 -12.29 -29.28 -8.96
C LEU A 43 -12.69 -30.34 -7.93
N GLY A 44 -13.88 -30.94 -8.07
CA GLY A 44 -14.41 -31.94 -7.14
C GLY A 44 -14.85 -31.36 -5.79
N VAL A 45 -15.03 -30.03 -5.71
CA VAL A 45 -15.46 -29.33 -4.50
C VAL A 45 -16.46 -28.22 -4.83
N ASP A 46 -17.40 -27.96 -3.92
CA ASP A 46 -18.29 -26.82 -4.02
C ASP A 46 -17.54 -25.55 -3.60
N LEU A 47 -17.63 -24.51 -4.41
CA LEU A 47 -17.02 -23.21 -4.16
C LEU A 47 -18.02 -22.23 -3.56
N LEU A 48 -19.31 -22.45 -3.83
CA LEU A 48 -20.41 -21.60 -3.41
C LEU A 48 -21.47 -22.43 -2.70
N ASP A 49 -21.84 -22.00 -1.52
CA ASP A 49 -23.03 -22.49 -0.84
C ASP A 49 -24.24 -21.69 -1.33
N ARG A 50 -25.30 -22.42 -1.71
CA ARG A 50 -26.53 -21.85 -2.31
C ARG A 50 -27.71 -22.34 -1.53
N ASP A 51 -28.18 -21.51 -0.64
CA ASP A 51 -29.38 -21.77 0.10
C ASP A 51 -30.51 -20.77 -0.23
N ARG A 52 -31.64 -20.88 0.50
CA ARG A 52 -32.79 -19.97 0.34
C ARG A 52 -32.47 -18.54 0.79
N ARG A 53 -31.36 -18.31 1.47
CA ARG A 53 -30.91 -16.99 1.99
C ARG A 53 -29.98 -16.28 1.01
N GLY A 54 -29.42 -17.01 0.03
CA GLY A 54 -28.56 -16.42 -0.98
C GLY A 54 -27.39 -17.31 -1.41
N THR A 55 -26.31 -16.67 -1.82
CA THR A 55 -25.06 -17.32 -2.21
C THR A 55 -23.98 -16.87 -1.23
N ALA A 56 -23.21 -17.83 -0.69
CA ALA A 56 -22.05 -17.59 0.16
C ALA A 56 -20.83 -18.38 -0.36
N LEU A 57 -19.62 -17.95 0.01
CA LEU A 57 -18.41 -18.70 -0.28
C LEU A 57 -18.21 -19.85 0.71
N THR A 58 -17.87 -21.03 0.21
CA THR A 58 -17.30 -22.11 1.02
C THR A 58 -15.84 -21.79 1.40
N ASP A 59 -15.20 -22.60 2.27
CA ASP A 59 -13.76 -22.47 2.55
C ASP A 59 -12.94 -22.66 1.27
N ALA A 60 -13.28 -23.64 0.43
CA ALA A 60 -12.66 -23.84 -0.88
C ALA A 60 -12.87 -22.63 -1.79
N GLY A 61 -14.06 -22.02 -1.75
CA GLY A 61 -14.35 -20.79 -2.50
C GLY A 61 -13.51 -19.61 -2.05
N ARG A 62 -13.27 -19.43 -0.75
CA ARG A 62 -12.37 -18.37 -0.22
C ARG A 62 -10.93 -18.56 -0.68
N VAL A 63 -10.41 -19.79 -0.64
CA VAL A 63 -9.09 -20.12 -1.16
C VAL A 63 -9.01 -19.81 -2.66
N LEU A 64 -9.97 -20.30 -3.45
CA LEU A 64 -9.96 -20.06 -4.89
C LEU A 64 -10.11 -18.57 -5.23
N LEU A 65 -10.83 -17.78 -4.44
CA LEU A 65 -10.96 -16.33 -4.69
C LEU A 65 -9.59 -15.63 -4.60
N GLY A 66 -8.79 -15.96 -3.61
CA GLY A 66 -7.42 -15.45 -3.48
C GLY A 66 -6.53 -15.85 -4.66
N GLU A 67 -6.50 -17.14 -4.96
CA GLU A 67 -5.69 -17.70 -6.06
C GLU A 67 -6.15 -17.20 -7.45
N ALA A 68 -7.46 -17.08 -7.66
CA ALA A 68 -8.01 -16.59 -8.94
C ALA A 68 -7.66 -15.12 -9.19
N ARG A 69 -7.72 -14.27 -8.15
CA ARG A 69 -7.29 -12.87 -8.25
C ARG A 69 -5.80 -12.78 -8.60
N ALA A 70 -4.95 -13.52 -7.88
CA ALA A 70 -3.51 -13.55 -8.15
C ALA A 70 -3.19 -14.02 -9.57
N ALA A 71 -3.86 -15.07 -10.06
CA ALA A 71 -3.69 -15.58 -11.43
C ALA A 71 -4.14 -14.56 -12.48
N LEU A 72 -5.29 -13.91 -12.29
CA LEU A 72 -5.80 -12.90 -13.21
C LEU A 72 -4.89 -11.67 -13.26
N ASP A 73 -4.36 -11.25 -12.12
CA ASP A 73 -3.38 -10.18 -12.03
C ASP A 73 -2.08 -10.53 -12.76
N ALA A 74 -1.60 -11.76 -12.61
CA ALA A 74 -0.41 -12.25 -13.31
C ALA A 74 -0.60 -12.24 -14.85
N VAL A 75 -1.77 -12.66 -15.35
CA VAL A 75 -2.09 -12.59 -16.78
C VAL A 75 -2.12 -11.15 -17.28
N ALA A 76 -2.81 -10.27 -16.56
CA ALA A 76 -2.87 -8.86 -16.89
C ALA A 76 -1.48 -8.18 -16.83
N ALA A 77 -0.63 -8.59 -15.89
CA ALA A 77 0.75 -8.13 -15.79
C ALA A 77 1.60 -8.61 -16.99
N ALA A 78 1.43 -9.86 -17.42
CA ALA A 78 2.13 -10.39 -18.60
C ALA A 78 1.76 -9.59 -19.85
N GLU A 79 0.48 -9.32 -20.09
CA GLU A 79 0.03 -8.46 -21.20
C GLU A 79 0.65 -7.06 -21.15
N ARG A 80 0.64 -6.41 -19.98
CA ARG A 80 1.22 -5.06 -19.82
C ARG A 80 2.72 -5.07 -20.05
N ARG A 81 3.46 -6.01 -19.44
CA ARG A 81 4.91 -6.15 -19.63
C ARG A 81 5.28 -6.41 -21.08
N THR A 82 4.51 -7.25 -21.78
CA THR A 82 4.73 -7.52 -23.21
C THR A 82 4.52 -6.25 -24.05
N ARG A 83 3.44 -5.50 -23.81
CA ARG A 83 3.22 -4.21 -24.50
C ARG A 83 4.33 -3.19 -24.19
N ARG A 84 4.84 -3.17 -22.95
CA ARG A 84 5.94 -2.29 -22.53
C ARG A 84 7.25 -2.64 -23.23
N ALA A 85 7.57 -3.91 -23.38
CA ALA A 85 8.78 -4.36 -24.08
C ALA A 85 8.86 -3.86 -25.53
N GLY A 86 7.71 -3.63 -26.16
CA GLY A 86 7.63 -3.04 -27.51
C GLY A 86 7.77 -1.52 -27.57
N SER A 87 7.95 -0.82 -26.44
CA SER A 87 8.04 0.66 -26.39
C SER A 87 9.20 1.08 -25.47
N PRO A 88 10.44 1.09 -25.96
CA PRO A 88 11.63 1.33 -25.11
C PRO A 88 11.71 2.73 -24.51
N GLU A 89 11.01 3.72 -25.06
CA GLU A 89 11.00 5.12 -24.56
C GLU A 89 9.96 5.40 -23.45
N ARG A 90 9.27 4.37 -22.99
CA ARG A 90 8.19 4.56 -22.01
C ARG A 90 8.74 4.80 -20.60
N PRO A 91 8.15 5.74 -19.80
CA PRO A 91 8.57 6.00 -18.44
C PRO A 91 8.40 4.75 -17.55
N LEU A 92 9.32 4.59 -16.58
CA LEU A 92 9.14 3.67 -15.45
C LEU A 92 8.05 4.20 -14.54
N VAL A 93 7.16 3.33 -14.08
CA VAL A 93 6.14 3.67 -13.10
C VAL A 93 6.62 3.27 -11.72
N LEU A 94 6.83 4.27 -10.84
CA LEU A 94 7.20 4.10 -9.45
C LEU A 94 5.95 4.29 -8.56
N ALA A 95 5.50 3.22 -7.90
CA ALA A 95 4.40 3.29 -6.94
C ALA A 95 4.90 3.67 -5.54
N THR A 96 4.19 4.55 -4.87
CA THR A 96 4.46 4.90 -3.47
C THR A 96 3.19 5.31 -2.75
N LYS A 97 3.15 5.10 -1.44
CA LYS A 97 2.04 5.58 -0.60
C LYS A 97 1.99 7.10 -0.64
N ALA A 98 0.80 7.64 -0.84
CA ALA A 98 0.61 9.09 -0.75
C ALA A 98 1.07 9.59 0.63
N GLY A 99 1.94 10.59 0.65
CA GLY A 99 2.43 11.21 1.88
C GLY A 99 3.53 10.47 2.65
N ALA A 100 3.99 9.30 2.16
CA ALA A 100 5.12 8.60 2.76
C ALA A 100 6.42 8.89 2.02
N SER A 101 7.55 8.91 2.76
CA SER A 101 8.91 9.00 2.20
C SER A 101 9.11 10.15 1.19
N HIS A 102 8.46 11.30 1.41
CA HIS A 102 8.42 12.41 0.43
C HIS A 102 9.82 12.90 0.05
N GLU A 103 10.68 13.14 1.03
CA GLU A 103 12.04 13.65 0.79
C GLU A 103 12.90 12.63 0.04
N LEU A 104 12.80 11.33 0.40
CA LEU A 104 13.49 10.26 -0.31
C LEU A 104 13.00 10.15 -1.75
N LEU A 105 11.68 10.21 -1.97
CA LEU A 105 11.09 10.18 -3.31
C LEU A 105 11.61 11.33 -4.18
N GLN A 106 11.60 12.56 -3.65
CA GLN A 106 12.09 13.74 -4.38
C GLN A 106 13.55 13.55 -4.79
N ARG A 107 14.43 13.17 -3.85
CA ARG A 107 15.85 12.92 -4.13
C ARG A 107 16.07 11.80 -5.13
N LEU A 108 15.26 10.72 -5.08
CA LEU A 108 15.34 9.64 -6.06
C LEU A 108 14.96 10.10 -7.45
N LEU A 109 13.92 10.93 -7.58
CA LEU A 109 13.51 11.48 -8.87
C LEU A 109 14.58 12.44 -9.44
N ASP A 110 15.17 13.30 -8.61
CA ASP A 110 16.23 14.23 -9.00
C ASP A 110 17.50 13.47 -9.46
N ALA A 111 17.90 12.42 -8.71
CA ALA A 111 19.03 11.57 -9.06
C ALA A 111 18.77 10.82 -10.39
N ALA A 112 17.59 10.24 -10.56
CA ALA A 112 17.21 9.56 -11.78
C ALA A 112 17.19 10.51 -12.99
N ALA A 113 16.67 11.73 -12.83
CA ALA A 113 16.63 12.73 -13.89
C ALA A 113 18.03 13.25 -14.30
N SER A 114 18.99 13.17 -13.38
CA SER A 114 20.37 13.64 -13.62
C SER A 114 21.24 12.60 -14.34
N GLU A 115 20.81 11.34 -14.46
CA GLU A 115 21.58 10.26 -15.08
C GLU A 115 21.39 10.28 -16.61
N PRO A 116 22.46 10.43 -17.41
CA PRO A 116 22.35 10.47 -18.86
C PRO A 116 21.76 9.17 -19.43
N GLY A 117 20.70 9.28 -20.23
CA GLY A 117 20.03 8.14 -20.86
C GLY A 117 19.13 7.33 -19.92
N ALA A 118 18.88 7.81 -18.69
CA ALA A 118 17.90 7.19 -17.80
C ALA A 118 16.48 7.28 -18.37
N ALA A 119 15.69 6.26 -18.16
CA ALA A 119 14.28 6.28 -18.48
C ALA A 119 13.54 7.29 -17.56
N PRO A 120 12.61 8.09 -18.09
CA PRO A 120 11.76 8.94 -17.29
C PRO A 120 11.03 8.13 -16.22
N VAL A 121 10.78 8.73 -15.04
CA VAL A 121 10.04 8.10 -13.94
C VAL A 121 8.71 8.82 -13.75
N GLU A 122 7.61 8.06 -13.85
CA GLU A 122 6.27 8.51 -13.53
C GLU A 122 5.88 8.00 -12.13
N VAL A 123 5.36 8.88 -11.29
CA VAL A 123 4.96 8.51 -9.92
C VAL A 123 3.49 8.13 -9.88
N LEU A 124 3.21 6.93 -9.39
CA LEU A 124 1.87 6.43 -9.10
C LEU A 124 1.61 6.45 -7.59
N LEU A 125 0.83 7.42 -7.14
CA LEU A 125 0.40 7.47 -5.74
C LEU A 125 -0.71 6.45 -5.47
N CYS A 126 -0.62 5.76 -4.34
CA CYS A 126 -1.57 4.72 -3.95
C CYS A 126 -1.86 4.77 -2.44
N GLU A 127 -2.87 4.04 -2.01
CA GLU A 127 -3.19 3.84 -0.60
C GLU A 127 -2.24 2.82 0.05
N VAL A 128 -2.29 2.76 1.39
CA VAL A 128 -1.47 1.83 2.17
C VAL A 128 -1.82 0.38 1.81
N GLY A 129 -0.79 -0.44 1.53
CA GLY A 129 -0.94 -1.85 1.20
C GLY A 129 -1.21 -2.15 -0.28
N GLU A 130 -1.40 -1.14 -1.15
CA GLU A 130 -1.68 -1.36 -2.57
C GLU A 130 -0.43 -1.62 -3.43
N GLN A 131 0.77 -1.25 -2.97
CA GLN A 131 1.99 -1.29 -3.76
C GLN A 131 2.29 -2.69 -4.30
N ALA A 132 2.21 -3.72 -3.45
CA ALA A 132 2.44 -5.10 -3.83
C ALA A 132 1.48 -5.56 -4.94
N GLY A 133 0.19 -5.20 -4.84
CA GLY A 133 -0.82 -5.45 -5.86
C GLY A 133 -0.49 -4.74 -7.18
N LEU A 134 -0.04 -3.49 -7.13
CA LEU A 134 0.35 -2.71 -8.32
C LEU A 134 1.56 -3.31 -9.04
N LEU A 135 2.58 -3.78 -8.29
CA LEU A 135 3.73 -4.50 -8.84
C LEU A 135 3.34 -5.83 -9.46
N ARG A 136 2.57 -6.66 -8.73
CA ARG A 136 2.08 -7.97 -9.23
C ARG A 136 1.23 -7.79 -10.47
N ALA A 137 0.35 -6.81 -10.45
CA ALA A 137 -0.47 -6.44 -11.58
C ALA A 137 0.32 -5.80 -12.75
N GLY A 138 1.61 -5.49 -12.61
CA GLY A 138 2.42 -4.79 -13.62
C GLY A 138 1.89 -3.38 -13.94
N ARG A 139 1.16 -2.77 -13.02
CA ARG A 139 0.75 -1.35 -13.08
C ARG A 139 1.87 -0.42 -12.64
N ALA A 140 2.76 -0.91 -11.77
CA ALA A 140 4.02 -0.29 -11.41
C ALA A 140 5.19 -1.20 -11.81
N ASP A 141 6.34 -0.60 -12.05
CA ASP A 141 7.59 -1.28 -12.39
C ASP A 141 8.47 -1.44 -11.14
N VAL A 142 8.43 -0.45 -10.26
CA VAL A 142 9.09 -0.38 -8.97
C VAL A 142 8.15 0.23 -7.93
N ALA A 143 8.43 0.01 -6.65
CA ALA A 143 7.67 0.64 -5.58
C ALA A 143 8.56 1.00 -4.38
N LEU A 144 8.25 2.11 -3.70
CA LEU A 144 8.74 2.36 -2.35
C LEU A 144 7.82 1.66 -1.36
N MET A 145 8.42 0.79 -0.54
CA MET A 145 7.72 -0.06 0.43
C MET A 145 8.39 0.01 1.79
N HIS A 146 7.70 -0.41 2.84
CA HIS A 146 8.17 -0.30 4.22
C HIS A 146 8.15 -1.67 4.90
N ARG A 147 9.32 -2.15 5.31
CA ARG A 147 9.46 -3.34 6.17
C ARG A 147 9.32 -2.91 7.63
N PRO A 148 8.50 -3.55 8.46
CA PRO A 148 7.84 -4.84 8.25
C PRO A 148 6.38 -4.76 7.74
N PHE A 149 5.87 -3.61 7.34
CA PHE A 149 4.43 -3.38 7.13
C PHE A 149 3.91 -3.88 5.77
N ASP A 150 4.76 -3.86 4.73
CA ASP A 150 4.33 -4.22 3.38
C ASP A 150 4.71 -5.66 3.03
N ASP A 151 3.89 -6.30 2.19
CA ASP A 151 4.17 -7.65 1.67
C ASP A 151 5.23 -7.60 0.56
N LEU A 152 6.42 -8.08 0.86
CA LEU A 152 7.56 -8.12 -0.05
C LEU A 152 7.72 -9.47 -0.78
N ALA A 153 6.79 -10.42 -0.60
CA ALA A 153 6.89 -11.73 -1.23
C ALA A 153 6.86 -11.65 -2.76
N GLY A 154 7.86 -12.24 -3.41
CA GLY A 154 8.01 -12.25 -4.88
C GLY A 154 8.68 -11.02 -5.46
N PHE A 155 9.26 -10.15 -4.62
CA PHE A 155 10.02 -8.97 -5.06
C PHE A 155 11.46 -9.05 -4.58
N ASP A 156 12.39 -8.58 -5.41
CA ASP A 156 13.72 -8.20 -4.99
C ASP A 156 13.66 -6.80 -4.39
N THR A 157 14.51 -6.52 -3.41
CA THR A 157 14.51 -5.25 -2.69
C THR A 157 15.92 -4.73 -2.45
N GLU A 158 16.07 -3.40 -2.42
CA GLU A 158 17.25 -2.69 -1.92
C GLU A 158 16.81 -1.76 -0.79
N ASP A 159 17.52 -1.83 0.34
CA ASP A 159 17.26 -1.00 1.52
C ASP A 159 17.75 0.44 1.24
N LEU A 160 16.91 1.43 1.48
CA LEU A 160 17.20 2.84 1.20
C LEU A 160 17.46 3.64 2.47
N CYS A 161 16.59 3.53 3.46
CA CYS A 161 16.82 4.16 4.77
C CYS A 161 16.17 3.35 5.89
N VAL A 162 16.69 3.52 7.09
CA VAL A 162 16.12 3.01 8.35
C VAL A 162 15.76 4.20 9.19
N GLU A 163 14.56 4.23 9.72
CA GLU A 163 14.04 5.34 10.51
C GLU A 163 13.22 4.86 11.70
N GLY A 164 13.17 5.67 12.75
CA GLY A 164 12.27 5.47 13.87
C GLY A 164 10.82 5.80 13.53
N GLN A 165 9.96 5.68 14.53
CA GLN A 165 8.53 5.98 14.39
C GLN A 165 8.12 7.16 15.26
N VAL A 166 7.03 7.81 14.88
CA VAL A 166 6.40 8.90 15.62
C VAL A 166 4.94 8.59 15.93
N ALA A 167 4.47 9.02 17.09
CA ALA A 167 3.04 9.05 17.39
C ALA A 167 2.43 10.33 16.82
N LEU A 168 1.43 10.19 15.96
CA LEU A 168 0.65 11.30 15.45
C LEU A 168 -0.52 11.57 16.40
N LEU A 169 -0.52 12.74 17.02
CA LEU A 169 -1.41 13.15 18.09
C LEU A 169 -2.19 14.41 17.68
N PRO A 170 -3.40 14.64 18.24
CA PRO A 170 -4.05 15.95 18.16
C PRO A 170 -3.17 17.03 18.83
N ALA A 171 -3.01 18.20 18.21
CA ALA A 171 -2.14 19.28 18.71
C ALA A 171 -2.47 19.73 20.14
N GLY A 172 -3.75 19.67 20.54
CA GLY A 172 -4.19 20.03 21.90
C GLY A 172 -4.03 18.93 22.96
N HIS A 173 -3.51 17.73 22.60
CA HIS A 173 -3.37 16.64 23.56
C HIS A 173 -2.16 16.84 24.46
N PRO A 174 -2.24 16.52 25.79
CA PRO A 174 -1.11 16.72 26.72
C PRO A 174 0.19 16.02 26.29
N LEU A 175 0.12 14.84 25.65
CA LEU A 175 1.30 14.14 25.13
C LEU A 175 1.95 14.84 23.93
N ALA A 176 1.26 15.75 23.26
CA ALA A 176 1.81 16.50 22.13
C ALA A 176 2.92 17.48 22.53
N SER A 177 3.02 17.82 23.84
CA SER A 177 4.09 18.68 24.39
C SER A 177 5.31 17.89 24.87
N ARG A 178 5.31 16.55 24.76
CA ARG A 178 6.43 15.69 25.17
C ARG A 178 7.51 15.67 24.07
N ASP A 179 8.77 15.60 24.50
CA ASP A 179 9.90 15.45 23.58
C ASP A 179 9.95 14.05 22.96
N GLN A 180 9.48 13.04 23.69
CA GLN A 180 9.43 11.64 23.27
C GLN A 180 8.40 10.86 24.05
N LEU A 181 7.98 9.72 23.50
CA LEU A 181 7.04 8.76 24.10
C LEU A 181 7.61 7.33 24.00
N THR A 182 7.02 6.43 24.79
CA THR A 182 7.21 4.99 24.67
C THR A 182 5.94 4.33 24.10
N MET A 183 6.08 3.13 23.54
CA MET A 183 4.93 2.36 23.07
C MET A 183 3.93 2.04 24.18
N ALA A 184 4.39 1.89 25.43
CA ALA A 184 3.51 1.69 26.57
C ALA A 184 2.64 2.94 26.79
N GLU A 185 3.23 4.13 26.81
CA GLU A 185 2.50 5.40 26.95
C GLU A 185 1.49 5.61 25.79
N VAL A 186 1.86 5.25 24.56
CA VAL A 186 1.00 5.41 23.39
C VAL A 186 -0.19 4.45 23.40
N ARG A 187 -0.03 3.23 23.95
CA ARG A 187 -1.11 2.23 24.00
C ARG A 187 -2.18 2.53 25.03
N ASP A 188 -1.82 3.20 26.11
CA ASP A 188 -2.69 3.41 27.28
C ASP A 188 -3.18 4.87 27.40
N VAL A 189 -3.34 5.57 26.28
CA VAL A 189 -3.86 6.95 26.27
C VAL A 189 -5.37 6.94 26.52
N PRO A 190 -5.86 7.46 27.68
CA PRO A 190 -7.29 7.48 27.96
C PRO A 190 -8.07 8.28 26.92
N GLY A 191 -9.09 7.67 26.33
CA GLY A 191 -9.96 8.32 25.36
C GLY A 191 -9.36 8.53 23.96
N LEU A 192 -8.10 8.14 23.75
CA LEU A 192 -7.42 8.29 22.47
C LEU A 192 -6.76 6.96 22.03
N PRO A 193 -7.55 5.93 21.64
CA PRO A 193 -7.02 4.63 21.27
C PRO A 193 -6.24 4.69 19.94
N ILE A 194 -5.31 3.74 19.75
CA ILE A 194 -4.58 3.60 18.47
C ILE A 194 -5.55 3.18 17.36
N ALA A 195 -5.52 3.85 16.22
CA ALA A 195 -6.27 3.47 15.03
C ALA A 195 -5.89 2.05 14.57
N ARG A 196 -6.88 1.28 14.15
CA ARG A 196 -6.70 -0.07 13.61
C ARG A 196 -6.64 -0.01 12.10
N TRP A 197 -5.47 -0.37 11.57
CA TRP A 197 -5.22 -0.46 10.14
C TRP A 197 -5.42 -1.91 9.67
N PRO A 198 -5.96 -2.17 8.47
CA PRO A 198 -6.15 -3.53 8.00
C PRO A 198 -4.79 -4.23 7.81
N ARG A 199 -4.74 -5.52 8.20
CA ARG A 199 -3.63 -6.41 7.89
C ARG A 199 -3.62 -6.79 6.42
N LEU A 200 -2.57 -7.46 5.96
CA LEU A 200 -2.43 -7.93 4.59
C LEU A 200 -3.56 -8.88 4.13
N ASP A 201 -4.16 -9.62 5.06
CA ASP A 201 -5.30 -10.50 4.82
C ASP A 201 -6.66 -9.78 4.85
N GLY A 202 -6.66 -8.45 5.07
CA GLY A 202 -7.85 -7.62 5.18
C GLY A 202 -8.51 -7.63 6.55
N SER A 203 -8.01 -8.42 7.51
CA SER A 203 -8.49 -8.41 8.89
C SER A 203 -7.95 -7.18 9.64
N TYR A 204 -8.62 -6.82 10.75
CA TYR A 204 -8.14 -5.77 11.63
C TYR A 204 -7.53 -6.36 12.89
N PRO A 205 -6.48 -5.73 13.48
CA PRO A 205 -6.00 -6.12 14.80
C PRO A 205 -7.08 -5.87 15.85
N ASP A 206 -7.10 -6.68 16.90
CA ASP A 206 -7.97 -6.46 18.05
C ASP A 206 -7.60 -5.15 18.76
N GLY A 207 -8.60 -4.45 19.29
CA GLY A 207 -8.38 -3.22 20.04
C GLY A 207 -9.57 -2.27 20.02
N PRO A 208 -9.57 -1.26 20.90
CA PRO A 208 -10.68 -0.32 21.04
C PRO A 208 -10.69 0.79 19.99
N GLY A 209 -9.62 0.92 19.18
CA GLY A 209 -9.49 2.00 18.21
C GLY A 209 -10.38 1.82 16.98
N PRO A 210 -10.68 2.89 16.26
CA PRO A 210 -11.50 2.85 15.07
C PRO A 210 -10.79 2.07 13.94
N GLU A 211 -11.57 1.36 13.13
CA GLU A 211 -11.11 0.81 11.86
C GLU A 211 -10.96 1.94 10.85
N VAL A 212 -9.81 2.02 10.21
CA VAL A 212 -9.53 3.04 9.21
C VAL A 212 -9.19 2.39 7.88
N HIS A 213 -9.69 2.98 6.79
CA HIS A 213 -9.55 2.43 5.44
C HIS A 213 -8.70 3.34 4.54
N THR A 214 -8.64 4.63 4.85
CA THR A 214 -7.91 5.63 4.07
C THR A 214 -7.13 6.56 4.97
N GLN A 215 -6.08 7.14 4.39
CA GLN A 215 -5.24 8.14 5.08
C GLN A 215 -6.05 9.39 5.47
N SER A 216 -6.94 9.85 4.61
CA SER A 216 -7.79 11.02 4.88
C SER A 216 -8.74 10.79 6.05
N GLN A 217 -9.35 9.60 6.12
CA GLN A 217 -10.18 9.21 7.27
C GLN A 217 -9.37 9.24 8.57
N LEU A 218 -8.17 8.65 8.55
CA LEU A 218 -7.28 8.64 9.69
C LEU A 218 -6.91 10.05 10.14
N ALA A 219 -6.44 10.90 9.21
CA ALA A 219 -6.05 12.26 9.50
C ALA A 219 -7.18 13.06 10.17
N GLN A 220 -8.41 12.92 9.65
CA GLN A 220 -9.57 13.58 10.23
C GLN A 220 -9.91 13.04 11.64
N LEU A 221 -9.81 11.74 11.87
CA LEU A 221 -10.07 11.15 13.19
C LEU A 221 -9.03 11.59 14.22
N VAL A 222 -7.75 11.73 13.83
CA VAL A 222 -6.71 12.27 14.69
C VAL A 222 -6.99 13.74 15.02
N ALA A 223 -7.29 14.59 14.03
CA ALA A 223 -7.63 16.00 14.25
C ALA A 223 -8.83 16.19 15.19
N LEU A 224 -9.82 15.27 15.10
CA LEU A 224 -10.99 15.27 15.99
C LEU A 224 -10.71 14.68 17.39
N GLY A 225 -9.49 14.27 17.71
CA GLY A 225 -9.15 13.66 18.99
C GLY A 225 -9.85 12.31 19.23
N ARG A 226 -10.09 11.53 18.21
CA ARG A 226 -10.77 10.23 18.30
C ARG A 226 -9.82 9.04 18.26
N THR A 227 -8.60 9.27 17.79
CA THR A 227 -7.56 8.24 17.68
C THR A 227 -6.18 8.89 17.61
N LEU A 228 -5.15 8.08 17.78
CA LEU A 228 -3.77 8.38 17.42
C LEU A 228 -3.24 7.28 16.48
N LEU A 229 -2.08 7.49 15.88
CA LEU A 229 -1.40 6.49 15.07
C LEU A 229 0.10 6.56 15.29
N VAL A 230 0.80 5.42 15.20
CA VAL A 230 2.26 5.34 15.15
C VAL A 230 2.68 5.04 13.70
N ILE A 231 3.53 5.90 13.13
CA ILE A 231 3.93 5.89 11.72
C ILE A 231 5.43 6.15 11.58
N PRO A 232 6.06 5.79 10.45
CA PRO A 232 7.44 6.16 10.16
C PRO A 232 7.63 7.67 10.23
N ALA A 233 8.77 8.12 10.73
CA ALA A 233 9.06 9.55 10.94
C ALA A 233 9.03 10.38 9.65
N SER A 234 9.38 9.76 8.51
CA SER A 234 9.33 10.39 7.18
C SER A 234 7.91 10.62 6.62
N SER A 235 6.87 10.06 7.27
CA SER A 235 5.47 10.23 6.86
C SER A 235 4.89 11.58 7.26
N ARG A 236 5.69 12.64 7.15
CA ARG A 236 5.35 14.01 7.60
C ARG A 236 4.22 14.67 6.79
N ALA A 237 3.99 14.24 5.56
CA ALA A 237 2.91 14.81 4.73
C ALA A 237 1.51 14.48 5.27
N TRP A 238 1.41 13.64 6.31
CA TRP A 238 0.17 13.40 7.05
C TRP A 238 -0.06 14.40 8.18
N GLN A 239 0.88 15.32 8.41
CA GLN A 239 0.74 16.34 9.43
C GLN A 239 -0.19 17.45 8.94
N TRP A 240 -1.43 17.38 9.36
CA TRP A 240 -2.31 18.53 9.27
C TRP A 240 -1.92 19.56 10.34
N PRO A 241 -2.35 20.85 10.19
CA PRO A 241 -2.04 21.88 11.18
C PRO A 241 -2.43 21.53 12.61
N ASP A 242 -3.44 20.66 12.77
CA ASP A 242 -3.95 20.20 14.07
C ASP A 242 -3.28 18.91 14.57
N HIS A 243 -2.20 18.48 13.93
CA HIS A 243 -1.45 17.28 14.32
C HIS A 243 -0.07 17.64 14.83
N VAL A 244 0.39 16.87 15.82
CA VAL A 244 1.78 16.88 16.31
C VAL A 244 2.35 15.47 16.24
N ALA A 245 3.55 15.36 15.70
CA ALA A 245 4.30 14.11 15.67
C ALA A 245 5.33 14.10 16.81
N VAL A 246 5.23 13.11 17.70
CA VAL A 246 6.14 12.93 18.83
C VAL A 246 6.90 11.62 18.66
N PRO A 247 8.26 11.60 18.73
CA PRO A 247 9.06 10.39 18.60
C PRO A 247 8.65 9.29 19.59
N VAL A 248 8.61 8.03 19.13
CA VAL A 248 8.35 6.85 19.97
C VAL A 248 9.64 6.05 20.03
N VAL A 249 10.37 6.17 21.14
CA VAL A 249 11.78 5.75 21.25
C VAL A 249 12.00 4.23 21.31
N ASP A 250 11.00 3.46 21.69
CA ASP A 250 11.03 1.99 21.77
C ASP A 250 10.16 1.31 20.69
N ALA A 251 9.66 2.08 19.72
CA ALA A 251 8.99 1.51 18.56
C ALA A 251 10.04 0.82 17.65
N PRO A 252 9.70 -0.30 16.99
CA PRO A 252 10.59 -0.95 16.04
C PRO A 252 10.98 0.00 14.89
N ASP A 253 12.22 -0.10 14.44
CA ASP A 253 12.66 0.62 13.25
C ASP A 253 11.89 0.19 12.00
N VAL A 254 11.72 1.13 11.09
CA VAL A 254 11.10 0.91 9.79
C VAL A 254 12.15 1.09 8.71
N THR A 255 12.28 0.10 7.84
CA THR A 255 13.17 0.18 6.68
C THR A 255 12.37 0.51 5.44
N THR A 256 12.62 1.66 4.83
CA THR A 256 12.11 1.97 3.48
C THR A 256 12.98 1.26 2.46
N VAL A 257 12.34 0.52 1.56
CA VAL A 257 12.99 -0.22 0.48
C VAL A 257 12.44 0.20 -0.87
N ILE A 258 13.27 0.12 -1.92
CA ILE A 258 12.78 0.07 -3.30
C ILE A 258 12.62 -1.40 -3.69
N ALA A 259 11.46 -1.76 -4.19
CA ALA A 259 11.08 -3.13 -4.54
C ALA A 259 10.73 -3.24 -6.03
N TRP A 260 11.04 -4.39 -6.65
CA TRP A 260 10.70 -4.71 -8.04
C TRP A 260 10.46 -6.21 -8.21
N PRO A 261 9.71 -6.65 -9.25
CA PRO A 261 9.49 -8.07 -9.48
C PRO A 261 10.81 -8.84 -9.70
N SER A 262 11.05 -9.92 -8.95
CA SER A 262 12.28 -10.74 -9.02
C SER A 262 12.54 -11.34 -10.42
N SER A 263 11.49 -11.46 -11.24
CA SER A 263 11.58 -11.88 -12.64
C SER A 263 12.03 -10.77 -13.60
N SER A 264 12.16 -9.53 -13.14
CA SER A 264 12.54 -8.40 -14.01
C SER A 264 13.97 -8.51 -14.50
N ARG A 265 14.19 -8.16 -15.76
CA ARG A 265 15.52 -8.03 -16.39
C ARG A 265 15.70 -6.65 -17.04
N SER A 266 14.91 -5.67 -16.60
CA SER A 266 14.92 -4.31 -17.14
C SER A 266 16.19 -3.56 -16.75
N LEU A 267 16.95 -3.09 -17.72
CA LEU A 267 18.12 -2.22 -17.48
C LEU A 267 17.72 -0.87 -16.88
N ALA A 268 16.53 -0.36 -17.23
CA ALA A 268 16.02 0.88 -16.68
C ALA A 268 15.70 0.76 -15.19
N ILE A 269 15.10 -0.37 -14.76
CA ILE A 269 14.89 -0.65 -13.32
C ILE A 269 16.25 -0.77 -12.61
N ALA A 270 17.19 -1.52 -13.17
CA ALA A 270 18.53 -1.66 -12.58
C ALA A 270 19.27 -0.32 -12.45
N SER A 271 19.09 0.61 -13.41
CA SER A 271 19.62 1.98 -13.32
C SER A 271 18.99 2.74 -12.15
N LEU A 272 17.67 2.78 -12.07
CA LEU A 272 16.95 3.48 -10.99
C LEU A 272 17.31 2.92 -9.60
N VAL A 273 17.43 1.59 -9.46
CA VAL A 273 17.84 0.93 -8.21
C VAL A 273 19.28 1.32 -7.82
N ARG A 274 20.20 1.43 -8.79
CA ARG A 274 21.57 1.91 -8.51
C ARG A 274 21.55 3.36 -8.01
N SER A 275 20.82 4.26 -8.68
CA SER A 275 20.66 5.65 -8.22
C SER A 275 20.10 5.70 -6.80
N ALA A 276 19.12 4.84 -6.47
CA ALA A 276 18.57 4.74 -5.13
C ALA A 276 19.60 4.24 -4.08
N ALA A 277 20.38 3.21 -4.43
CA ALA A 277 21.43 2.67 -3.56
C ALA A 277 22.57 3.68 -3.30
N ASP A 278 22.90 4.51 -4.28
CA ASP A 278 23.93 5.54 -4.14
C ASP A 278 23.46 6.70 -3.25
N LEU A 279 22.18 7.05 -3.24
CA LEU A 279 21.61 8.01 -2.27
C LEU A 279 21.80 7.55 -0.83
N ARG A 280 21.68 6.25 -0.56
CA ARG A 280 21.95 5.68 0.77
C ARG A 280 23.41 5.87 1.21
N LYS A 281 24.37 5.61 0.30
CA LYS A 281 25.82 5.72 0.59
C LYS A 281 26.27 7.13 0.89
N THR A 282 25.62 8.13 0.28
CA THR A 282 25.99 9.53 0.45
C THR A 282 25.46 10.16 1.72
N GLY A 283 24.76 9.40 2.59
CA GLY A 283 24.13 9.93 3.82
C GLY A 283 23.03 10.98 3.54
N ALA A 284 22.59 11.06 2.30
CA ALA A 284 21.60 12.04 1.87
C ALA A 284 20.20 11.80 2.49
N VAL A 285 20.00 10.69 3.17
CA VAL A 285 18.77 10.36 3.90
C VAL A 285 19.10 10.37 5.40
N ASP A 286 19.13 11.56 6.01
CA ASP A 286 19.21 11.70 7.46
C ASP A 286 17.78 11.69 8.04
N PRO A 287 17.40 10.66 8.80
CA PRO A 287 16.07 10.60 9.43
C PRO A 287 15.87 11.65 10.50
N ASP A 288 16.95 12.25 11.01
CA ASP A 288 16.95 13.30 12.03
C ASP A 288 17.08 14.74 11.46
N GLY A 289 16.79 14.93 10.17
CA GLY A 289 16.83 16.25 9.52
C GLY A 289 16.23 17.37 10.38
N PRO A 290 16.70 18.64 10.25
CA PRO A 290 16.56 19.70 11.24
C PRO A 290 15.11 19.89 11.67
N ARG A 291 14.88 19.87 12.98
CA ARG A 291 13.61 20.29 13.61
C ARG A 291 13.23 21.63 13.03
N ALA A 292 12.25 21.67 12.11
CA ALA A 292 11.74 22.92 11.60
C ALA A 292 11.16 23.70 12.78
N SER A 293 11.84 24.76 13.18
CA SER A 293 11.34 25.68 14.16
C SER A 293 10.02 26.27 13.65
N HIS A 294 8.99 26.14 14.46
CA HIS A 294 7.60 26.53 14.19
C HIS A 294 7.41 28.04 13.93
N ASP A 295 8.49 28.85 13.99
CA ASP A 295 8.41 30.32 13.98
C ASP A 295 8.47 31.00 12.60
N ALA A 296 8.76 30.28 11.50
CA ALA A 296 9.00 30.95 10.24
C ALA A 296 7.76 31.06 9.31
N THR A 297 6.73 30.23 9.50
CA THR A 297 5.61 30.17 8.53
C THR A 297 4.41 31.04 8.92
N VAL A 298 4.28 31.44 10.19
CA VAL A 298 3.16 32.28 10.65
C VAL A 298 3.36 33.77 10.32
N ALA A 299 4.60 34.19 10.04
CA ALA A 299 4.90 35.58 9.72
C ALA A 299 4.56 36.01 8.28
N GLN A 300 4.42 35.08 7.33
CA GLN A 300 4.15 35.39 5.92
C GLN A 300 2.67 35.44 5.51
N LEU A 301 1.74 35.06 6.40
CA LEU A 301 0.29 35.10 6.10
C LEU A 301 -0.45 36.26 6.80
N ARG A 302 0.27 37.19 7.42
CA ARG A 302 -0.29 38.42 8.05
C ARG A 302 0.26 39.70 7.45
N GLY A 303 0.78 39.68 6.23
CA GLY A 303 1.15 40.85 5.47
C GLY A 303 0.19 41.14 4.32
#